data_ba12076f8d0a1fa5bca7dc7eb0b338b6
#
_entry.id   ba12076f8d0a1fa5bca7dc7eb0b338b6
#
_cell.length_a   1.000
_cell.length_b   1.000
_cell.length_c   1.000
_cell.angle_alpha   90.00
_cell.angle_beta   90.00
_cell.angle_gamma   90.00
#
_symmetry.space_group_name_H-M   'P 1'
#
loop_
_entity.id
_entity.type
_entity.pdbx_description
1 polymer ?
#
loop_
_entity_poly.entity_id
_entity_poly.type
_entity_poly.pdbx_seq_one_letter_code
_entity_poly.pdbx_strand_id
1 'polypeptide(L)'
;MSEYAAIEKEAKGFTDLCVRNDQIDPALFDKLGVKRGLRDKDGKGVLAGITNISRIDAFEQRDGKKVPCEGKLWYRGYNVYDLIRGLRGKRYGFEEAAYLLLLGDLPSADQLAEFTSTLVKCRDLPTNFIRDVIMKAPSKDLMNSLTRSVLTLASYDDSVGDNSLQTQLEQCLKLISVFPMLAVYGYHAYNYYVNESSMYIHRPQADLSTAENLLQMLRPDRSYTPLEAHVLDIALLLHMEHGGGNNSTFTTRVVTSSGSDTYSVMAAALSSLKGPKHGGANIKVMEMCDDIRAHVKDVADDDELKAYLSKIVDKEAFDRKGLISGMGHAVYSLSDPRAVVFKGFVQQLAEAKGRKKDFDFYNAIERLAPQVIAEKRHIYKGVSTNVDFYSGFVYNMLDIPVELYTPIFAVARIVGWSAHRMEELVNVDKIIRPAYESIMQTREYKPLEER
;
A
#
# COMPACT_ATOMS: atom_id res chain seq x y z
N MET A 1 -36.80 1.47 -7.09
CA MET A 1 -35.82 0.72 -7.92
C MET A 1 -34.76 1.73 -8.33
N SER A 2 -33.47 1.45 -8.13
CA SER A 2 -32.41 2.39 -8.52
C SER A 2 -32.40 2.55 -10.04
N GLU A 3 -32.02 3.74 -10.54
CA GLU A 3 -31.85 3.98 -11.99
C GLU A 3 -30.95 2.90 -12.66
N TYR A 4 -30.03 2.30 -11.90
CA TYR A 4 -29.17 1.22 -12.39
C TYR A 4 -29.90 -0.07 -12.76
N ALA A 5 -31.05 -0.39 -12.12
CA ALA A 5 -31.81 -1.58 -12.46
C ALA A 5 -32.51 -1.46 -13.84
N ALA A 6 -32.75 -0.22 -14.32
CA ALA A 6 -33.36 0.03 -15.61
C ALA A 6 -32.45 -0.27 -16.81
N ILE A 7 -31.09 -0.13 -16.61
CA ILE A 7 -30.08 -0.35 -17.66
C ILE A 7 -29.42 -1.73 -17.59
N GLU A 8 -29.79 -2.57 -16.62
CA GLU A 8 -29.10 -3.85 -16.37
C GLU A 8 -29.23 -4.81 -17.57
N LYS A 9 -30.41 -4.86 -18.21
CA LYS A 9 -30.67 -5.74 -19.34
C LYS A 9 -29.90 -5.31 -20.60
N GLU A 10 -29.91 -4.01 -20.88
CA GLU A 10 -29.20 -3.41 -22.01
C GLU A 10 -27.70 -3.53 -21.81
N ALA A 11 -27.20 -3.25 -20.58
CA ALA A 11 -25.81 -3.38 -20.23
C ALA A 11 -25.26 -4.80 -20.44
N LYS A 12 -26.09 -5.84 -20.20
CA LYS A 12 -25.70 -7.23 -20.45
C LYS A 12 -25.38 -7.48 -21.92
N GLY A 13 -26.26 -7.01 -22.83
CA GLY A 13 -26.05 -7.15 -24.28
C GLY A 13 -24.79 -6.42 -24.77
N PHE A 14 -24.54 -5.22 -24.26
CA PHE A 14 -23.31 -4.47 -24.55
C PHE A 14 -22.05 -5.15 -23.96
N THR A 15 -22.15 -5.72 -22.76
CA THR A 15 -21.05 -6.49 -22.15
C THR A 15 -20.63 -7.67 -23.01
N ASP A 16 -21.59 -8.41 -23.57
CA ASP A 16 -21.31 -9.54 -24.46
C ASP A 16 -20.60 -9.09 -25.75
N LEU A 17 -20.95 -7.91 -26.27
CA LEU A 17 -20.25 -7.29 -27.41
C LEU A 17 -18.81 -6.89 -27.04
N CYS A 18 -18.60 -6.25 -25.89
CA CYS A 18 -17.28 -5.90 -25.41
C CYS A 18 -16.40 -7.14 -25.23
N VAL A 19 -16.90 -8.16 -24.53
CA VAL A 19 -16.15 -9.42 -24.30
C VAL A 19 -15.73 -10.04 -25.63
N ARG A 20 -16.64 -10.11 -26.62
CA ARG A 20 -16.34 -10.69 -27.93
C ARG A 20 -15.31 -9.90 -28.71
N ASN A 21 -15.36 -8.56 -28.65
CA ASN A 21 -14.50 -7.69 -29.46
C ASN A 21 -13.15 -7.36 -28.82
N ASP A 22 -13.08 -7.38 -27.47
CA ASP A 22 -11.87 -6.96 -26.73
C ASP A 22 -10.98 -8.14 -26.32
N GLN A 23 -11.35 -9.38 -26.70
CA GLN A 23 -10.51 -10.55 -26.45
C GLN A 23 -9.21 -10.47 -27.26
N ILE A 24 -8.08 -10.62 -26.56
CA ILE A 24 -6.77 -10.73 -27.17
C ILE A 24 -6.23 -12.14 -26.90
N ASP A 25 -5.85 -12.86 -27.96
CA ASP A 25 -5.23 -14.16 -27.79
C ASP A 25 -3.90 -14.01 -27.00
N PRO A 26 -3.78 -14.68 -25.84
CA PRO A 26 -2.57 -14.65 -25.03
C PRO A 26 -1.28 -15.00 -25.80
N ALA A 27 -1.36 -15.82 -26.85
CA ALA A 27 -0.21 -16.18 -27.68
C ALA A 27 0.38 -14.99 -28.45
N LEU A 28 -0.41 -13.94 -28.71
CA LEU A 28 0.07 -12.74 -29.39
C LEU A 28 1.09 -11.95 -28.57
N PHE A 29 0.99 -11.98 -27.24
CA PHE A 29 1.99 -11.32 -26.37
C PHE A 29 3.39 -11.89 -26.63
N ASP A 30 3.49 -13.23 -26.71
CA ASP A 30 4.75 -13.89 -27.01
C ASP A 30 5.21 -13.63 -28.46
N LYS A 31 4.30 -13.75 -29.43
CA LYS A 31 4.58 -13.54 -30.84
C LYS A 31 5.10 -12.14 -31.14
N LEU A 32 4.55 -11.13 -30.45
CA LEU A 32 4.93 -9.71 -30.63
C LEU A 32 6.00 -9.25 -29.63
N GLY A 33 6.50 -10.14 -28.76
CA GLY A 33 7.51 -9.80 -27.75
C GLY A 33 6.99 -8.84 -26.64
N VAL A 34 5.69 -8.74 -26.46
CA VAL A 34 5.07 -7.83 -25.48
C VAL A 34 5.16 -8.41 -24.08
N LYS A 35 5.66 -7.61 -23.14
CA LYS A 35 5.79 -7.99 -21.73
C LYS A 35 4.46 -7.78 -21.01
N ARG A 36 3.72 -8.86 -20.76
CA ARG A 36 2.42 -8.80 -20.11
C ARG A 36 2.52 -8.26 -18.68
N GLY A 37 1.81 -7.16 -18.40
CA GLY A 37 1.95 -6.45 -17.14
C GLY A 37 3.36 -5.87 -16.89
N LEU A 38 4.10 -5.54 -17.96
CA LEU A 38 5.49 -5.07 -17.94
C LEU A 38 6.45 -6.04 -17.26
N ARG A 39 6.19 -7.36 -17.36
CA ARG A 39 7.03 -8.42 -16.80
C ARG A 39 7.29 -9.55 -17.80
N ASP A 40 8.49 -10.09 -17.72
CA ASP A 40 8.85 -11.32 -18.42
C ASP A 40 8.21 -12.55 -17.78
N LYS A 41 8.22 -13.68 -18.46
CA LYS A 41 7.73 -14.97 -17.96
C LYS A 41 8.48 -15.45 -16.71
N ASP A 42 9.73 -15.08 -16.55
CA ASP A 42 10.54 -15.35 -15.36
C ASP A 42 10.25 -14.40 -14.19
N GLY A 43 9.31 -13.45 -14.39
CA GLY A 43 8.92 -12.46 -13.40
C GLY A 43 9.80 -11.20 -13.37
N LYS A 44 10.80 -11.08 -14.25
CA LYS A 44 11.65 -9.88 -14.35
C LYS A 44 10.84 -8.70 -14.89
N GLY A 45 10.82 -7.57 -14.16
CA GLY A 45 10.19 -6.33 -14.63
C GLY A 45 10.95 -5.67 -15.77
N VAL A 46 10.21 -4.97 -16.64
CA VAL A 46 10.80 -4.03 -17.61
C VAL A 46 11.49 -2.90 -16.85
N LEU A 47 12.70 -2.55 -17.25
CA LEU A 47 13.40 -1.39 -16.72
C LEU A 47 12.78 -0.13 -17.32
N ALA A 48 11.88 0.51 -16.58
CA ALA A 48 11.11 1.67 -17.05
C ALA A 48 11.71 3.03 -16.67
N GLY A 49 12.68 3.04 -15.75
CA GLY A 49 13.33 4.27 -15.28
C GLY A 49 14.44 4.01 -14.27
N ILE A 50 15.05 5.09 -13.80
CA ILE A 50 16.09 5.09 -12.77
C ILE A 50 15.62 5.93 -11.58
N THR A 51 16.12 5.64 -10.38
CA THR A 51 15.74 6.36 -9.16
C THR A 51 16.86 6.38 -8.14
N ASN A 52 16.96 7.48 -7.39
CA ASN A 52 17.81 7.64 -6.21
C ASN A 52 17.06 7.38 -4.90
N ILE A 53 15.74 7.13 -4.95
CA ILE A 53 14.88 7.07 -3.76
C ILE A 53 15.09 5.76 -3.00
N SER A 54 15.05 4.64 -3.72
CA SER A 54 15.21 3.32 -3.10
C SER A 54 15.85 2.30 -4.01
N ARG A 55 16.47 1.30 -3.40
CA ARG A 55 17.02 0.13 -4.09
C ARG A 55 16.50 -1.14 -3.46
N ILE A 56 16.16 -2.11 -4.30
CA ILE A 56 15.63 -3.41 -3.91
C ILE A 56 16.47 -4.49 -4.57
N ASP A 57 17.10 -5.35 -3.77
CA ASP A 57 17.83 -6.50 -4.27
C ASP A 57 17.23 -7.80 -3.74
N ALA A 58 17.05 -8.76 -4.62
CA ALA A 58 16.61 -10.11 -4.33
C ALA A 58 17.52 -11.16 -4.97
N PHE A 59 18.58 -10.71 -5.63
CA PHE A 59 19.53 -11.54 -6.34
C PHE A 59 20.94 -10.97 -6.19
N GLU A 60 21.93 -11.86 -6.16
CA GLU A 60 23.34 -11.50 -6.17
C GLU A 60 24.09 -12.25 -7.28
N GLN A 61 25.28 -11.77 -7.63
CA GLN A 61 26.16 -12.45 -8.56
C GLN A 61 27.08 -13.41 -7.80
N ARG A 62 27.01 -14.73 -8.11
CA ARG A 62 27.95 -15.74 -7.66
C ARG A 62 28.51 -16.49 -8.86
N ASP A 63 29.81 -16.51 -9.04
CA ASP A 63 30.50 -17.18 -10.14
C ASP A 63 29.92 -16.82 -11.52
N GLY A 64 29.60 -15.52 -11.72
CA GLY A 64 29.03 -15.00 -12.97
C GLY A 64 27.56 -15.37 -13.20
N LYS A 65 26.91 -16.07 -12.27
CA LYS A 65 25.48 -16.43 -12.32
C LYS A 65 24.69 -15.59 -11.35
N LYS A 66 23.49 -15.20 -11.78
CA LYS A 66 22.51 -14.51 -10.94
C LYS A 66 21.78 -15.55 -10.08
N VAL A 67 21.97 -15.49 -8.76
CA VAL A 67 21.34 -16.40 -7.79
C VAL A 67 20.44 -15.63 -6.84
N PRO A 68 19.32 -16.21 -6.36
CA PRO A 68 18.50 -15.59 -5.32
C PRO A 68 19.32 -15.35 -4.05
N CYS A 69 19.11 -14.21 -3.41
CA CYS A 69 19.66 -13.89 -2.09
C CYS A 69 18.56 -13.42 -1.13
N GLU A 70 18.91 -13.29 0.14
CA GLU A 70 18.05 -12.62 1.12
C GLU A 70 17.68 -11.23 0.61
N GLY A 71 16.40 -10.88 0.75
CA GLY A 71 15.90 -9.60 0.30
C GLY A 71 16.59 -8.44 1.00
N LYS A 72 16.91 -7.41 0.25
CA LYS A 72 17.52 -6.17 0.78
C LYS A 72 16.74 -4.98 0.27
N LEU A 73 16.58 -3.98 1.13
CA LEU A 73 15.91 -2.72 0.83
C LEU A 73 16.73 -1.57 1.39
N TRP A 74 16.96 -0.56 0.56
CA TRP A 74 17.64 0.67 0.94
C TRP A 74 16.76 1.88 0.65
N TYR A 75 16.72 2.82 1.56
CA TYR A 75 16.17 4.16 1.38
C TYR A 75 17.31 5.14 1.22
N ARG A 76 17.42 5.81 0.08
CA ARG A 76 18.51 6.75 -0.23
C ARG A 76 19.93 6.18 0.07
N GLY A 77 20.13 4.88 -0.15
CA GLY A 77 21.40 4.21 0.11
C GLY A 77 21.58 3.64 1.52
N TYR A 78 20.73 3.97 2.48
CA TYR A 78 20.75 3.41 3.82
C TYR A 78 19.92 2.13 3.89
N ASN A 79 20.52 1.07 4.45
CA ASN A 79 19.81 -0.21 4.59
C ASN A 79 18.69 -0.10 5.62
N VAL A 80 17.51 -0.63 5.29
CA VAL A 80 16.34 -0.55 6.19
C VAL A 80 16.57 -1.20 7.54
N TYR A 81 17.40 -2.26 7.63
CA TYR A 81 17.79 -2.87 8.90
C TYR A 81 18.57 -1.90 9.79
N ASP A 82 19.47 -1.13 9.20
CA ASP A 82 20.28 -0.16 9.92
C ASP A 82 19.46 1.04 10.36
N LEU A 83 18.57 1.52 9.50
CA LEU A 83 17.62 2.58 9.84
C LEU A 83 16.79 2.18 11.06
N ILE A 84 16.16 1.01 11.05
CA ILE A 84 15.33 0.56 12.16
C ILE A 84 16.13 0.30 13.43
N ARG A 85 17.35 -0.23 13.30
CA ARG A 85 18.24 -0.39 14.46
C ARG A 85 18.57 0.95 15.08
N GLY A 86 18.84 1.98 14.27
CA GLY A 86 19.12 3.34 14.72
C GLY A 86 17.91 4.03 15.37
N LEU A 87 16.70 3.57 15.09
CA LEU A 87 15.44 4.13 15.62
C LEU A 87 14.96 3.47 16.92
N ARG A 88 15.65 2.43 17.40
CA ARG A 88 15.26 1.77 18.66
C ARG A 88 15.25 2.77 19.82
N GLY A 89 14.08 2.87 20.49
CA GLY A 89 13.87 3.79 21.59
C GLY A 89 13.72 5.26 21.19
N LYS A 90 13.74 5.59 19.90
CA LYS A 90 13.44 6.92 19.38
C LYS A 90 11.94 7.08 19.09
N ARG A 91 11.48 8.33 19.08
CA ARG A 91 10.06 8.68 18.99
C ARG A 91 9.59 9.08 17.59
N TYR A 92 10.44 9.60 16.74
CA TYR A 92 10.11 10.21 15.45
C TYR A 92 10.69 9.43 14.28
N GLY A 93 10.51 8.10 14.26
CA GLY A 93 11.08 7.25 13.21
C GLY A 93 10.44 7.49 11.84
N PHE A 94 9.12 7.71 11.79
CA PHE A 94 8.43 8.08 10.57
C PHE A 94 8.94 9.40 10.01
N GLU A 95 9.07 10.43 10.85
CA GLU A 95 9.53 11.76 10.44
C GLU A 95 10.98 11.74 9.98
N GLU A 96 11.87 11.01 10.67
CA GLU A 96 13.28 10.86 10.27
C GLU A 96 13.40 10.18 8.90
N ALA A 97 12.65 9.10 8.68
CA ALA A 97 12.62 8.41 7.38
C ALA A 97 11.95 9.23 6.28
N ALA A 98 10.92 10.03 6.61
CA ALA A 98 10.29 10.94 5.67
C ALA A 98 11.25 12.05 5.22
N TYR A 99 12.01 12.62 6.15
CA TYR A 99 13.08 13.56 5.83
C TYR A 99 14.09 12.94 4.86
N LEU A 100 14.58 11.74 5.20
CA LEU A 100 15.56 11.00 4.36
C LEU A 100 15.04 10.80 2.95
N LEU A 101 13.83 10.29 2.78
CA LEU A 101 13.26 9.99 1.45
C LEU A 101 13.04 11.25 0.62
N LEU A 102 12.53 12.33 1.24
CA LEU A 102 12.23 13.58 0.55
C LEU A 102 13.48 14.40 0.23
N LEU A 103 14.40 14.53 1.18
CA LEU A 103 15.50 15.48 1.13
C LEU A 103 16.86 14.84 0.84
N GLY A 104 16.95 13.50 0.87
CA GLY A 104 18.07 12.74 0.29
C GLY A 104 19.12 12.25 1.27
N ASP A 105 19.15 12.75 2.51
CA ASP A 105 20.10 12.31 3.55
C ASP A 105 19.44 12.29 4.94
N LEU A 106 20.11 11.67 5.92
CA LEU A 106 19.63 11.64 7.31
C LEU A 106 19.72 13.03 7.95
N PRO A 107 18.68 13.45 8.70
CA PRO A 107 18.71 14.74 9.37
C PRO A 107 19.66 14.76 10.57
N SER A 108 20.27 15.91 10.83
CA SER A 108 20.77 16.22 12.18
C SER A 108 19.60 16.38 13.16
N ALA A 109 19.90 16.46 14.47
CA ALA A 109 18.85 16.69 15.49
C ALA A 109 18.07 17.99 15.24
N ASP A 110 18.78 19.06 14.89
CA ASP A 110 18.16 20.37 14.60
C ASP A 110 17.32 20.33 13.33
N GLN A 111 17.79 19.67 12.26
CA GLN A 111 17.06 19.48 11.02
C GLN A 111 15.79 18.64 11.22
N LEU A 112 15.86 17.59 12.04
CA LEU A 112 14.69 16.78 12.39
C LEU A 112 13.66 17.60 13.17
N ALA A 113 14.11 18.41 14.13
CA ALA A 113 13.24 19.28 14.90
C ALA A 113 12.55 20.34 14.01
N GLU A 114 13.30 20.96 13.09
CA GLU A 114 12.76 21.92 12.11
C GLU A 114 11.75 21.25 11.17
N PHE A 115 12.07 20.07 10.63
CA PHE A 115 11.19 19.31 9.76
C PHE A 115 9.90 18.91 10.46
N THR A 116 9.99 18.39 11.68
CA THR A 116 8.83 18.03 12.51
C THR A 116 7.96 19.25 12.80
N SER A 117 8.57 20.38 13.15
CA SER A 117 7.87 21.66 13.34
C SER A 117 7.14 22.11 12.07
N THR A 118 7.76 21.91 10.91
CA THR A 118 7.14 22.22 9.61
C THR A 118 5.93 21.33 9.34
N LEU A 119 6.02 20.03 9.57
CA LEU A 119 4.88 19.12 9.45
C LEU A 119 3.75 19.51 10.40
N VAL A 120 4.05 19.93 11.63
CA VAL A 120 3.05 20.43 12.60
C VAL A 120 2.31 21.65 12.05
N LYS A 121 3.01 22.63 11.48
CA LYS A 121 2.40 23.80 10.84
C LYS A 121 1.49 23.45 9.66
N CYS A 122 1.80 22.35 8.97
CA CYS A 122 0.99 21.84 7.85
C CYS A 122 -0.23 21.02 8.31
N ARG A 123 -0.39 20.69 9.59
CA ARG A 123 -1.51 19.90 10.14
C ARG A 123 -2.78 20.74 10.33
N ASP A 124 -3.19 21.49 9.33
CA ASP A 124 -4.42 22.26 9.41
C ASP A 124 -5.32 21.98 8.21
N LEU A 125 -6.60 21.75 8.44
CA LEU A 125 -7.60 21.57 7.40
C LEU A 125 -8.39 22.88 7.22
N PRO A 126 -8.89 23.16 6.01
CA PRO A 126 -9.72 24.34 5.76
C PRO A 126 -10.91 24.41 6.73
N THR A 127 -11.36 25.60 7.04
CA THR A 127 -12.51 25.86 7.94
C THR A 127 -13.72 25.01 7.49
N ASN A 128 -14.31 24.30 8.43
CA ASN A 128 -15.47 23.41 8.22
C ASN A 128 -15.22 22.20 7.30
N PHE A 129 -13.99 21.93 6.85
CA PHE A 129 -13.68 20.84 5.92
C PHE A 129 -14.16 19.46 6.45
N ILE A 130 -13.97 19.19 7.74
CA ILE A 130 -14.44 17.93 8.36
C ILE A 130 -15.96 17.81 8.20
N ARG A 131 -16.73 18.84 8.53
CA ARG A 131 -18.18 18.85 8.45
C ARG A 131 -18.70 18.77 7.02
N ASP A 132 -18.14 19.60 6.13
CA ASP A 132 -18.71 19.85 4.79
C ASP A 132 -18.19 18.89 3.74
N VAL A 133 -17.03 18.26 3.96
CA VAL A 133 -16.40 17.32 3.02
C VAL A 133 -16.40 15.90 3.57
N ILE A 134 -15.80 15.68 4.75
CA ILE A 134 -15.61 14.32 5.27
C ILE A 134 -16.94 13.74 5.77
N MET A 135 -17.68 14.47 6.59
CA MET A 135 -18.96 14.00 7.17
C MET A 135 -20.11 14.02 6.17
N LYS A 136 -20.05 14.79 5.10
CA LYS A 136 -21.16 14.96 4.16
C LYS A 136 -21.48 13.69 3.34
N ALA A 137 -20.48 12.86 3.06
CA ALA A 137 -20.65 11.62 2.32
C ALA A 137 -19.80 10.50 2.94
N PRO A 138 -20.21 10.00 4.12
CA PRO A 138 -19.53 8.89 4.79
C PRO A 138 -19.60 7.63 3.92
N SER A 139 -18.54 6.83 3.95
CA SER A 139 -18.46 5.62 3.14
C SER A 139 -17.64 4.56 3.87
N LYS A 140 -18.06 3.30 3.78
CA LYS A 140 -17.23 2.16 4.19
C LYS A 140 -15.92 2.10 3.40
N ASP A 141 -15.94 2.56 2.15
CA ASP A 141 -14.76 2.70 1.32
C ASP A 141 -13.97 3.95 1.73
N LEU A 142 -13.16 3.80 2.78
CA LEU A 142 -12.35 4.91 3.31
C LEU A 142 -11.28 5.40 2.32
N MET A 143 -10.81 4.54 1.41
CA MET A 143 -9.89 4.96 0.34
C MET A 143 -10.59 5.94 -0.62
N ASN A 144 -11.87 5.72 -0.92
CA ASN A 144 -12.67 6.69 -1.68
C ASN A 144 -12.83 8.01 -0.90
N SER A 145 -13.16 7.94 0.41
CA SER A 145 -13.28 9.14 1.25
C SER A 145 -11.98 9.94 1.28
N LEU A 146 -10.84 9.25 1.43
CA LEU A 146 -9.51 9.87 1.41
C LEU A 146 -9.21 10.51 0.04
N THR A 147 -9.47 9.81 -1.07
CA THR A 147 -9.25 10.32 -2.43
C THR A 147 -10.08 11.57 -2.72
N ARG A 148 -11.36 11.56 -2.36
CA ARG A 148 -12.25 12.73 -2.50
C ARG A 148 -11.77 13.90 -1.66
N SER A 149 -11.35 13.65 -0.43
CA SER A 149 -10.81 14.69 0.44
C SER A 149 -9.56 15.34 -0.14
N VAL A 150 -8.64 14.54 -0.69
CA VAL A 150 -7.44 15.04 -1.37
C VAL A 150 -7.79 15.91 -2.56
N LEU A 151 -8.69 15.46 -3.44
CA LEU A 151 -9.13 16.25 -4.61
C LEU A 151 -9.86 17.53 -4.19
N THR A 152 -10.64 17.47 -3.10
CA THR A 152 -11.34 18.66 -2.61
C THR A 152 -10.37 19.69 -2.01
N LEU A 153 -9.26 19.23 -1.38
CA LEU A 153 -8.23 20.15 -0.86
C LEU A 153 -7.62 21.03 -1.95
N ALA A 154 -7.52 20.53 -3.19
CA ALA A 154 -7.08 21.33 -4.33
C ALA A 154 -7.90 22.61 -4.54
N SER A 155 -9.21 22.55 -4.24
CA SER A 155 -10.10 23.72 -4.36
C SER A 155 -9.91 24.79 -3.27
N TYR A 156 -9.11 24.49 -2.26
CA TYR A 156 -8.74 25.42 -1.17
C TYR A 156 -7.28 25.89 -1.26
N ASP A 157 -6.58 25.52 -2.31
CA ASP A 157 -5.17 25.89 -2.54
C ASP A 157 -5.08 26.84 -3.75
N ASP A 158 -4.88 28.12 -3.48
CA ASP A 158 -4.76 29.14 -4.52
C ASP A 158 -3.51 28.94 -5.41
N SER A 159 -2.55 28.13 -4.94
CA SER A 159 -1.31 27.82 -5.65
C SER A 159 -1.35 26.46 -6.38
N VAL A 160 -2.51 25.83 -6.52
CA VAL A 160 -2.65 24.50 -7.14
C VAL A 160 -2.02 24.40 -8.53
N GLY A 161 -2.06 25.45 -9.31
CA GLY A 161 -1.50 25.55 -10.67
C GLY A 161 -0.03 25.98 -10.75
N ASP A 162 0.61 26.28 -9.62
CA ASP A 162 2.03 26.66 -9.59
C ASP A 162 2.92 25.41 -9.66
N ASN A 163 3.69 25.29 -10.75
CA ASN A 163 4.58 24.16 -11.01
C ASN A 163 6.01 24.38 -10.46
N SER A 164 6.27 25.41 -9.65
CA SER A 164 7.55 25.57 -9.00
C SER A 164 7.85 24.41 -8.05
N LEU A 165 9.10 23.97 -8.01
CA LEU A 165 9.51 22.86 -7.13
C LEU A 165 9.20 23.16 -5.65
N GLN A 166 9.31 24.42 -5.25
CA GLN A 166 9.00 24.84 -3.89
C GLN A 166 7.52 24.59 -3.57
N THR A 167 6.60 25.10 -4.38
CA THR A 167 5.14 24.92 -4.17
C THR A 167 4.76 23.45 -4.20
N GLN A 168 5.34 22.68 -5.13
CA GLN A 168 5.07 21.23 -5.20
C GLN A 168 5.54 20.48 -3.95
N LEU A 169 6.69 20.87 -3.37
CA LEU A 169 7.15 20.32 -2.10
C LEU A 169 6.25 20.73 -0.93
N GLU A 170 5.84 22.00 -0.86
CA GLU A 170 4.90 22.51 0.16
C GLU A 170 3.58 21.74 0.14
N GLN A 171 3.01 21.49 -1.04
CA GLN A 171 1.81 20.68 -1.22
C GLN A 171 2.03 19.22 -0.76
N CYS A 172 3.18 18.61 -1.08
CA CYS A 172 3.54 17.29 -0.58
C CYS A 172 3.61 17.24 0.96
N LEU A 173 4.29 18.20 1.60
CA LEU A 173 4.39 18.29 3.05
C LEU A 173 3.01 18.49 3.70
N LYS A 174 2.15 19.32 3.09
CA LYS A 174 0.76 19.50 3.51
C LYS A 174 0.01 18.17 3.50
N LEU A 175 0.05 17.42 2.41
CA LEU A 175 -0.65 16.15 2.27
C LEU A 175 -0.10 15.10 3.24
N ILE A 176 1.23 14.96 3.38
CA ILE A 176 1.85 14.07 4.38
C ILE A 176 1.30 14.36 5.77
N SER A 177 1.17 15.65 6.12
CA SER A 177 0.75 16.09 7.45
C SER A 177 -0.74 15.87 7.72
N VAL A 178 -1.62 15.98 6.71
CA VAL A 178 -3.07 15.86 6.89
C VAL A 178 -3.63 14.46 6.62
N PHE A 179 -2.90 13.57 5.95
CA PHE A 179 -3.38 12.21 5.64
C PHE A 179 -3.83 11.42 6.88
N PRO A 180 -3.11 11.44 8.02
CA PRO A 180 -3.59 10.81 9.25
C PRO A 180 -4.97 11.32 9.68
N MET A 181 -5.19 12.64 9.61
CA MET A 181 -6.46 13.26 9.95
C MET A 181 -7.57 12.85 8.99
N LEU A 182 -7.31 12.89 7.67
CA LEU A 182 -8.28 12.52 6.65
C LEU A 182 -8.71 11.04 6.79
N ALA A 183 -7.77 10.14 7.09
CA ALA A 183 -8.04 8.73 7.29
C ALA A 183 -8.90 8.49 8.54
N VAL A 184 -8.46 9.03 9.69
CA VAL A 184 -9.13 8.80 10.98
C VAL A 184 -10.50 9.48 11.02
N TYR A 185 -10.63 10.73 10.58
CA TYR A 185 -11.93 11.41 10.56
C TYR A 185 -12.88 10.78 9.53
N GLY A 186 -12.36 10.28 8.40
CA GLY A 186 -13.15 9.48 7.46
C GLY A 186 -13.74 8.23 8.11
N TYR A 187 -12.95 7.52 8.92
CA TYR A 187 -13.41 6.37 9.69
C TYR A 187 -14.46 6.77 10.73
N HIS A 188 -14.21 7.82 11.52
CA HIS A 188 -15.17 8.27 12.54
C HIS A 188 -16.50 8.72 11.92
N ALA A 189 -16.46 9.40 10.75
CA ALA A 189 -17.67 9.76 10.04
C ALA A 189 -18.44 8.52 9.56
N TYR A 190 -17.76 7.53 8.98
CA TYR A 190 -18.36 6.25 8.59
C TYR A 190 -18.98 5.55 9.81
N ASN A 191 -18.21 5.44 10.91
CA ASN A 191 -18.63 4.74 12.11
C ASN A 191 -19.85 5.42 12.79
N TYR A 192 -19.89 6.75 12.75
CA TYR A 192 -21.01 7.54 13.26
C TYR A 192 -22.31 7.33 12.46
N TYR A 193 -22.24 7.44 11.12
CA TYR A 193 -23.44 7.41 10.28
C TYR A 193 -23.91 5.99 9.92
N VAL A 194 -23.04 5.01 9.91
CA VAL A 194 -23.36 3.64 9.47
C VAL A 194 -23.45 2.67 10.64
N ASN A 195 -22.56 2.79 11.63
CA ASN A 195 -22.51 1.90 12.79
C ASN A 195 -23.15 2.54 14.04
N GLU A 196 -23.78 3.71 13.91
CA GLU A 196 -24.46 4.43 14.98
C GLU A 196 -23.58 4.68 16.23
N SER A 197 -22.27 4.80 16.04
CA SER A 197 -21.29 5.07 17.09
C SER A 197 -21.06 6.57 17.30
N SER A 198 -20.39 6.94 18.38
CA SER A 198 -20.05 8.34 18.63
C SER A 198 -19.05 8.89 17.63
N MET A 199 -19.24 10.13 17.21
CA MET A 199 -18.28 10.86 16.39
C MET A 199 -17.17 11.46 17.27
N TYR A 200 -15.94 11.07 17.06
CA TYR A 200 -14.77 11.65 17.73
C TYR A 200 -13.99 12.52 16.76
N ILE A 201 -13.68 13.75 17.17
CA ILE A 201 -12.84 14.72 16.42
C ILE A 201 -11.70 15.14 17.35
N HIS A 202 -10.80 14.23 17.65
CA HIS A 202 -9.59 14.54 18.41
C HIS A 202 -8.60 15.24 17.50
N ARG A 203 -8.19 16.46 17.89
CA ARG A 203 -7.18 17.20 17.13
C ARG A 203 -5.79 16.61 17.33
N PRO A 204 -4.94 16.58 16.31
CA PRO A 204 -3.54 16.19 16.46
C PRO A 204 -2.84 17.16 17.40
N GLN A 205 -1.94 16.63 18.22
CA GLN A 205 -1.13 17.41 19.17
C GLN A 205 0.24 17.69 18.56
N ALA A 206 0.77 18.88 18.82
CA ALA A 206 2.01 19.34 18.20
C ALA A 206 3.25 18.59 18.70
N ASP A 207 3.22 18.14 19.96
CA ASP A 207 4.31 17.42 20.63
C ASP A 207 4.29 15.90 20.42
N LEU A 208 3.32 15.38 19.63
CA LEU A 208 3.20 13.97 19.32
C LEU A 208 3.69 13.65 17.90
N SER A 209 4.34 12.50 17.75
CA SER A 209 4.71 11.94 16.44
C SER A 209 3.48 11.57 15.61
N THR A 210 3.67 11.28 14.34
CA THR A 210 2.58 10.83 13.44
C THR A 210 1.92 9.55 13.94
N ALA A 211 2.69 8.56 14.42
CA ALA A 211 2.15 7.31 14.96
C ALA A 211 1.34 7.55 16.25
N GLU A 212 1.84 8.37 17.16
CA GLU A 212 1.14 8.73 18.38
C GLU A 212 -0.16 9.49 18.09
N ASN A 213 -0.11 10.44 17.16
CA ASN A 213 -1.29 11.19 16.73
C ASN A 213 -2.34 10.29 16.08
N LEU A 214 -1.95 9.30 15.28
CA LEU A 214 -2.89 8.31 14.74
C LEU A 214 -3.65 7.58 15.85
N LEU A 215 -2.93 7.06 16.85
CA LEU A 215 -3.56 6.31 17.95
C LEU A 215 -4.46 7.20 18.80
N GLN A 216 -3.96 8.40 19.20
CA GLN A 216 -4.76 9.30 20.05
C GLN A 216 -5.96 9.88 19.31
N MET A 217 -5.90 10.11 18.01
CA MET A 217 -7.05 10.59 17.23
C MET A 217 -8.09 9.48 17.02
N LEU A 218 -7.64 8.22 16.87
CA LEU A 218 -8.50 7.07 16.62
C LEU A 218 -9.26 6.62 17.85
N ARG A 219 -8.61 6.60 19.04
CA ARG A 219 -9.16 6.02 20.24
C ARG A 219 -10.04 7.01 21.00
N PRO A 220 -11.23 6.59 21.48
CA PRO A 220 -12.16 7.47 22.21
C PRO A 220 -11.54 8.14 23.44
N ASP A 221 -10.71 7.40 24.17
CA ASP A 221 -10.02 7.83 25.41
C ASP A 221 -8.64 8.46 25.16
N ARG A 222 -8.19 8.51 23.90
CA ARG A 222 -6.88 8.98 23.46
C ARG A 222 -5.68 8.19 24.01
N SER A 223 -5.92 7.06 24.67
CA SER A 223 -4.88 6.30 25.34
C SER A 223 -4.08 5.43 24.38
N TYR A 224 -2.80 5.31 24.63
CA TYR A 224 -1.89 4.36 23.97
C TYR A 224 -0.65 4.14 24.85
N THR A 225 0.02 3.02 24.63
CA THR A 225 1.30 2.75 25.30
C THR A 225 2.47 3.16 24.40
N PRO A 226 3.65 3.45 24.97
CA PRO A 226 4.86 3.74 24.19
C PRO A 226 5.19 2.62 23.21
N LEU A 227 4.96 1.36 23.58
CA LEU A 227 5.21 0.20 22.70
C LEU A 227 4.26 0.20 21.50
N GLU A 228 2.98 0.48 21.69
CA GLU A 228 2.00 0.56 20.61
C GLU A 228 2.38 1.65 19.60
N ALA A 229 2.73 2.84 20.09
CA ALA A 229 3.17 3.94 19.25
C ALA A 229 4.45 3.59 18.47
N HIS A 230 5.43 2.98 19.14
CA HIS A 230 6.69 2.57 18.50
C HIS A 230 6.48 1.50 17.43
N VAL A 231 5.66 0.48 17.69
CA VAL A 231 5.35 -0.57 16.70
C VAL A 231 4.60 0.01 15.50
N LEU A 232 3.67 0.94 15.71
CA LEU A 232 3.00 1.63 14.61
C LEU A 232 3.96 2.51 13.81
N ASP A 233 4.87 3.21 14.47
CA ASP A 233 5.90 4.04 13.84
C ASP A 233 6.81 3.21 12.91
N ILE A 234 7.26 2.04 13.37
CA ILE A 234 8.01 1.08 12.55
C ILE A 234 7.16 0.55 11.39
N ALA A 235 5.87 0.24 11.61
CA ALA A 235 4.97 -0.18 10.55
C ALA A 235 4.86 0.88 9.45
N LEU A 236 4.68 2.15 9.82
CA LEU A 236 4.62 3.26 8.88
C LEU A 236 5.93 3.39 8.08
N LEU A 237 7.09 3.32 8.75
CA LEU A 237 8.40 3.36 8.08
C LEU A 237 8.55 2.24 7.04
N LEU A 238 8.18 1.00 7.38
CA LEU A 238 8.31 -0.15 6.49
C LEU A 238 7.36 -0.11 5.29
N HIS A 239 6.24 0.61 5.39
CA HIS A 239 5.27 0.80 4.31
C HIS A 239 5.56 2.03 3.43
N MET A 240 6.48 2.89 3.85
CA MET A 240 6.72 4.21 3.26
C MET A 240 7.18 4.13 1.80
N GLU A 241 8.06 3.18 1.46
CA GLU A 241 8.65 3.07 0.12
C GLU A 241 8.97 1.61 -0.25
N HIS A 242 8.78 1.28 -1.53
CA HIS A 242 9.15 -0.03 -2.08
C HIS A 242 9.36 0.00 -3.60
N GLY A 243 10.16 0.94 -4.06
CA GLY A 243 10.62 1.04 -5.44
C GLY A 243 9.69 1.74 -6.41
N GLY A 244 10.28 2.37 -7.42
CA GLY A 244 9.57 3.14 -8.45
C GLY A 244 8.66 2.33 -9.37
N GLY A 245 8.85 1.01 -9.44
CA GLY A 245 8.00 0.09 -10.20
C GLY A 245 6.77 -0.44 -9.45
N ASN A 246 6.57 -0.07 -8.19
CA ASN A 246 5.35 -0.34 -7.46
C ASN A 246 4.16 0.34 -8.16
N ASN A 247 3.00 -0.32 -8.27
CA ASN A 247 1.90 0.15 -9.12
C ASN A 247 1.45 1.59 -8.80
N SER A 248 1.24 1.93 -7.53
CA SER A 248 0.85 3.29 -7.14
C SER A 248 1.99 4.31 -7.31
N THR A 249 3.23 3.92 -7.06
CA THR A 249 4.41 4.76 -7.28
C THR A 249 4.63 5.02 -8.77
N PHE A 250 4.47 3.99 -9.61
CA PHE A 250 4.56 4.16 -11.07
C PHE A 250 3.43 5.05 -11.59
N THR A 251 2.21 4.90 -11.06
CA THR A 251 1.08 5.80 -11.35
C THR A 251 1.42 7.25 -10.97
N THR A 252 2.04 7.48 -9.80
CA THR A 252 2.54 8.80 -9.39
C THR A 252 3.47 9.40 -10.44
N ARG A 253 4.46 8.64 -10.92
CA ARG A 253 5.40 9.09 -11.96
C ARG A 253 4.70 9.37 -13.28
N VAL A 254 3.83 8.48 -13.75
CA VAL A 254 3.09 8.64 -15.01
C VAL A 254 2.26 9.92 -14.99
N VAL A 255 1.48 10.14 -13.93
CA VAL A 255 0.62 11.33 -13.83
C VAL A 255 1.45 12.60 -13.60
N THR A 256 2.54 12.54 -12.83
CA THR A 256 3.48 13.66 -12.68
C THR A 256 4.09 14.08 -14.01
N SER A 257 4.50 13.12 -14.85
CA SER A 257 5.11 13.38 -16.16
C SER A 257 4.18 14.11 -17.15
N SER A 258 2.88 14.08 -16.91
CA SER A 258 1.90 14.83 -17.71
C SER A 258 1.76 16.31 -17.29
N GLY A 259 2.42 16.73 -16.20
CA GLY A 259 2.31 18.09 -15.67
C GLY A 259 1.11 18.32 -14.75
N SER A 260 0.47 17.25 -14.25
CA SER A 260 -0.66 17.34 -13.33
C SER A 260 -0.25 17.89 -11.96
N ASP A 261 -1.18 18.56 -11.27
CA ASP A 261 -1.00 19.08 -9.92
C ASP A 261 -0.79 17.97 -8.87
N THR A 262 -0.25 18.34 -7.71
CA THR A 262 0.07 17.38 -6.63
C THR A 262 -1.15 16.61 -6.12
N TYR A 263 -2.30 17.26 -5.97
CA TYR A 263 -3.52 16.63 -5.44
C TYR A 263 -4.06 15.57 -6.40
N SER A 264 -4.11 15.87 -7.69
CA SER A 264 -4.50 14.95 -8.76
C SER A 264 -3.56 13.75 -8.84
N VAL A 265 -2.25 13.96 -8.73
CA VAL A 265 -1.24 12.90 -8.72
C VAL A 265 -1.45 11.97 -7.52
N MET A 266 -1.62 12.51 -6.32
CA MET A 266 -1.82 11.70 -5.10
C MET A 266 -3.19 10.99 -5.11
N ALA A 267 -4.22 11.60 -5.66
CA ALA A 267 -5.52 10.94 -5.87
C ALA A 267 -5.43 9.75 -6.83
N ALA A 268 -4.65 9.87 -7.91
CA ALA A 268 -4.38 8.76 -8.82
C ALA A 268 -3.60 7.62 -8.14
N ALA A 269 -2.59 7.97 -7.33
CA ALA A 269 -1.84 7.00 -6.54
C ALA A 269 -2.73 6.27 -5.51
N LEU A 270 -3.62 6.99 -4.82
CA LEU A 270 -4.63 6.41 -3.91
C LEU A 270 -5.57 5.46 -4.64
N SER A 271 -6.04 5.83 -5.84
CA SER A 271 -6.91 5.00 -6.67
C SER A 271 -6.21 3.71 -7.09
N SER A 272 -4.92 3.77 -7.40
CA SER A 272 -4.09 2.58 -7.67
C SER A 272 -3.92 1.71 -6.42
N LEU A 273 -3.61 2.31 -5.26
CA LEU A 273 -3.42 1.56 -4.01
C LEU A 273 -4.71 0.89 -3.53
N LYS A 274 -5.87 1.51 -3.74
CA LYS A 274 -7.19 0.99 -3.37
C LYS A 274 -7.47 -0.38 -3.99
N GLY A 275 -6.90 -0.68 -5.15
CA GLY A 275 -7.15 -1.94 -5.86
C GLY A 275 -6.84 -3.18 -5.02
N PRO A 276 -7.73 -4.20 -4.98
CA PRO A 276 -7.58 -5.38 -4.13
C PRO A 276 -6.33 -6.23 -4.44
N LYS A 277 -5.74 -6.05 -5.62
CA LYS A 277 -4.48 -6.70 -6.01
C LYS A 277 -3.24 -5.94 -5.52
N HIS A 278 -3.41 -4.75 -4.94
CA HIS A 278 -2.33 -3.90 -4.47
C HIS A 278 -2.43 -3.64 -2.96
N GLY A 279 -3.35 -2.81 -2.49
CA GLY A 279 -3.42 -2.40 -1.08
C GLY A 279 -4.28 -3.29 -0.17
N GLY A 280 -4.98 -4.29 -0.70
CA GLY A 280 -5.88 -5.16 0.07
C GLY A 280 -5.24 -6.45 0.60
N ALA A 281 -3.92 -6.61 0.50
CA ALA A 281 -3.26 -7.89 0.80
C ALA A 281 -3.31 -8.24 2.29
N ASN A 282 -3.13 -7.28 3.19
CA ASN A 282 -3.17 -7.51 4.63
C ASN A 282 -4.58 -7.90 5.15
N ILE A 283 -5.63 -7.32 4.57
CA ILE A 283 -7.02 -7.71 4.87
C ILE A 283 -7.25 -9.17 4.47
N LYS A 284 -6.74 -9.58 3.31
CA LYS A 284 -6.83 -10.96 2.83
C LYS A 284 -6.09 -11.96 3.74
N VAL A 285 -4.98 -11.55 4.33
CA VAL A 285 -4.28 -12.38 5.35
C VAL A 285 -5.18 -12.58 6.57
N MET A 286 -5.81 -11.52 7.08
CA MET A 286 -6.71 -11.62 8.23
C MET A 286 -7.91 -12.53 7.93
N GLU A 287 -8.60 -12.33 6.80
CA GLU A 287 -9.71 -13.17 6.36
C GLU A 287 -9.31 -14.64 6.24
N MET A 288 -8.12 -14.94 5.71
CA MET A 288 -7.59 -16.30 5.62
C MET A 288 -7.29 -16.89 7.00
N CYS A 289 -6.69 -16.12 7.90
CA CYS A 289 -6.39 -16.59 9.26
C CYS A 289 -7.67 -16.88 10.05
N ASP A 290 -8.71 -16.07 9.88
CA ASP A 290 -10.02 -16.29 10.51
C ASP A 290 -10.70 -17.52 9.92
N ASP A 291 -10.63 -17.72 8.61
CA ASP A 291 -11.14 -18.91 7.93
C ASP A 291 -10.41 -20.21 8.41
N ILE A 292 -9.09 -20.18 8.56
CA ILE A 292 -8.30 -21.29 9.11
C ILE A 292 -8.77 -21.61 10.54
N ARG A 293 -8.90 -20.60 11.42
CA ARG A 293 -9.35 -20.79 12.80
C ARG A 293 -10.77 -21.37 12.90
N ALA A 294 -11.64 -21.04 11.95
CA ALA A 294 -13.00 -21.55 11.91
C ALA A 294 -13.09 -23.03 11.49
N HIS A 295 -12.11 -23.56 10.78
CA HIS A 295 -12.17 -24.89 10.17
C HIS A 295 -11.12 -25.89 10.68
N VAL A 296 -10.06 -25.43 11.34
CA VAL A 296 -9.02 -26.27 11.95
C VAL A 296 -9.30 -26.40 13.44
N LYS A 297 -9.36 -27.63 13.95
CA LYS A 297 -9.70 -27.88 15.36
C LYS A 297 -8.60 -27.41 16.30
N ASP A 298 -7.37 -27.76 15.97
CA ASP A 298 -6.19 -27.36 16.72
C ASP A 298 -5.18 -26.68 15.78
N VAL A 299 -5.17 -25.35 15.79
CA VAL A 299 -4.22 -24.57 14.97
C VAL A 299 -2.77 -24.67 15.45
N ALA A 300 -2.51 -25.30 16.60
CA ALA A 300 -1.17 -25.62 17.08
C ALA A 300 -0.68 -26.97 16.57
N ASP A 301 -1.56 -27.82 16.02
CA ASP A 301 -1.20 -29.06 15.35
C ASP A 301 -0.73 -28.77 13.91
N ASP A 302 0.54 -29.02 13.66
CA ASP A 302 1.18 -28.78 12.36
C ASP A 302 0.56 -29.58 11.22
N ASP A 303 0.12 -30.82 11.47
CA ASP A 303 -0.44 -31.71 10.45
C ASP A 303 -1.85 -31.23 10.05
N GLU A 304 -2.70 -30.86 11.02
CA GLU A 304 -4.01 -30.29 10.76
C GLU A 304 -3.88 -28.95 9.98
N LEU A 305 -2.98 -28.08 10.41
CA LEU A 305 -2.74 -26.79 9.77
C LEU A 305 -2.19 -26.97 8.34
N LYS A 306 -1.20 -27.86 8.14
CA LYS A 306 -0.63 -28.19 6.83
C LYS A 306 -1.69 -28.76 5.88
N ALA A 307 -2.56 -29.64 6.37
CA ALA A 307 -3.66 -30.21 5.60
C ALA A 307 -4.64 -29.13 5.12
N TYR A 308 -4.97 -28.15 5.98
CA TYR A 308 -5.87 -27.06 5.60
C TYR A 308 -5.22 -26.08 4.61
N LEU A 309 -3.95 -25.71 4.81
CA LEU A 309 -3.19 -24.93 3.85
C LEU A 309 -3.12 -25.60 2.47
N SER A 310 -3.02 -26.94 2.42
CA SER A 310 -3.08 -27.70 1.17
C SER A 310 -4.42 -27.53 0.45
N LYS A 311 -5.56 -27.58 1.18
CA LYS A 311 -6.89 -27.32 0.61
C LYS A 311 -7.02 -25.92 0.03
N ILE A 312 -6.41 -24.91 0.68
CA ILE A 312 -6.38 -23.54 0.13
C ILE A 312 -5.66 -23.53 -1.21
N VAL A 313 -4.46 -24.17 -1.31
CA VAL A 313 -3.68 -24.23 -2.56
C VAL A 313 -4.40 -25.01 -3.66
N ASP A 314 -5.13 -26.08 -3.29
CA ASP A 314 -5.94 -26.91 -4.19
C ASP A 314 -7.26 -26.23 -4.62
N LYS A 315 -7.56 -25.00 -4.14
CA LYS A 315 -8.78 -24.23 -4.40
C LYS A 315 -10.06 -24.84 -3.80
N GLU A 316 -9.92 -25.61 -2.74
CA GLU A 316 -11.01 -26.28 -2.04
C GLU A 316 -11.50 -25.52 -0.80
N ALA A 317 -10.67 -24.59 -0.28
CA ALA A 317 -10.95 -23.82 0.93
C ALA A 317 -10.73 -22.33 0.74
N PHE A 318 -11.15 -21.53 1.73
CA PHE A 318 -11.08 -20.07 1.75
C PHE A 318 -11.75 -19.45 0.51
N ASP A 319 -11.05 -18.57 -0.22
CA ASP A 319 -11.58 -17.84 -1.38
C ASP A 319 -11.49 -18.63 -2.71
N ARG A 320 -11.04 -19.86 -2.67
CA ARG A 320 -10.86 -20.79 -3.81
C ARG A 320 -9.98 -20.28 -4.95
N LYS A 321 -9.13 -19.29 -4.68
CA LYS A 321 -8.15 -18.79 -5.66
C LYS A 321 -6.86 -19.58 -5.68
N GLY A 322 -6.65 -20.42 -4.67
CA GLY A 322 -5.48 -21.26 -4.54
C GLY A 322 -4.24 -20.49 -4.06
N LEU A 323 -4.39 -19.35 -3.40
CA LEU A 323 -3.30 -18.54 -2.90
C LEU A 323 -3.33 -18.50 -1.37
N ILE A 324 -2.20 -18.77 -0.73
CA ILE A 324 -2.00 -18.47 0.68
C ILE A 324 -1.64 -16.98 0.77
N SER A 325 -2.55 -16.19 1.33
CA SER A 325 -2.40 -14.73 1.42
C SER A 325 -1.20 -14.34 2.27
N GLY A 326 -0.49 -13.28 1.88
CA GLY A 326 0.74 -12.86 2.56
C GLY A 326 1.98 -13.69 2.23
N MET A 327 1.85 -14.73 1.39
CA MET A 327 2.96 -15.58 0.95
C MET A 327 3.34 -15.24 -0.50
N GLY A 328 4.65 -15.07 -0.72
CA GLY A 328 5.21 -14.69 -2.00
C GLY A 328 5.28 -13.19 -2.24
N HIS A 329 6.18 -12.78 -3.07
CA HIS A 329 6.44 -11.39 -3.43
C HIS A 329 6.83 -11.27 -4.90
N ALA A 330 6.49 -10.16 -5.54
CA ALA A 330 6.82 -9.90 -6.94
C ALA A 330 8.33 -9.82 -7.21
N VAL A 331 9.13 -9.51 -6.18
CA VAL A 331 10.59 -9.32 -6.27
C VAL A 331 11.34 -10.33 -5.42
N TYR A 332 10.99 -10.46 -4.14
CA TYR A 332 11.69 -11.32 -3.19
C TYR A 332 11.25 -12.79 -3.32
N SER A 333 12.21 -13.70 -3.20
CA SER A 333 11.95 -15.14 -3.18
C SER A 333 12.35 -15.81 -1.87
N LEU A 334 13.44 -15.38 -1.23
CA LEU A 334 13.93 -15.98 0.00
C LEU A 334 13.40 -15.27 1.25
N SER A 335 13.39 -13.95 1.27
CA SER A 335 12.83 -13.17 2.37
C SER A 335 12.44 -11.77 1.91
N ASP A 336 11.40 -11.19 2.53
CA ASP A 336 11.10 -9.76 2.46
C ASP A 336 11.74 -9.10 3.69
N PRO A 337 12.73 -8.19 3.56
CA PRO A 337 13.43 -7.59 4.68
C PRO A 337 12.50 -6.86 5.63
N ARG A 338 11.37 -6.34 5.11
CA ARG A 338 10.36 -5.65 5.92
C ARG A 338 9.63 -6.62 6.84
N ALA A 339 9.22 -7.80 6.33
CA ALA A 339 8.57 -8.83 7.13
C ALA A 339 9.52 -9.39 8.20
N VAL A 340 10.78 -9.63 7.85
CA VAL A 340 11.81 -10.13 8.77
C VAL A 340 12.01 -9.18 9.94
N VAL A 341 12.22 -7.88 9.65
CA VAL A 341 12.40 -6.87 10.70
C VAL A 341 11.15 -6.73 11.55
N PHE A 342 10.00 -6.65 10.90
CA PHE A 342 8.73 -6.39 11.57
C PHE A 342 8.34 -7.50 12.54
N LYS A 343 8.66 -8.75 12.20
CA LYS A 343 8.36 -9.93 13.03
C LYS A 343 8.83 -9.79 14.48
N GLY A 344 10.01 -9.22 14.72
CA GLY A 344 10.53 -9.01 16.09
C GLY A 344 9.68 -8.03 16.90
N PHE A 345 9.16 -6.98 16.29
CA PHE A 345 8.25 -6.03 16.94
C PHE A 345 6.85 -6.61 17.15
N VAL A 346 6.38 -7.44 16.19
CA VAL A 346 5.12 -8.19 16.31
C VAL A 346 5.15 -9.11 17.52
N GLN A 347 6.26 -9.83 17.73
CA GLN A 347 6.42 -10.70 18.89
C GLN A 347 6.35 -9.89 20.20
N GLN A 348 7.10 -8.80 20.32
CA GLN A 348 7.09 -7.96 21.51
C GLN A 348 5.68 -7.42 21.83
N LEU A 349 4.96 -6.95 20.81
CA LEU A 349 3.60 -6.46 20.99
C LEU A 349 2.64 -7.59 21.40
N ALA A 350 2.75 -8.77 20.77
CA ALA A 350 1.93 -9.93 21.08
C ALA A 350 2.15 -10.41 22.53
N GLU A 351 3.39 -10.42 23.01
CA GLU A 351 3.70 -10.76 24.41
C GLU A 351 3.11 -9.72 25.37
N ALA A 352 3.26 -8.43 25.09
CA ALA A 352 2.72 -7.35 25.91
C ALA A 352 1.18 -7.34 25.96
N LYS A 353 0.51 -7.75 24.87
CA LYS A 353 -0.95 -7.84 24.77
C LYS A 353 -1.52 -9.21 25.20
N GLY A 354 -0.69 -10.16 25.66
CA GLY A 354 -1.12 -11.52 26.00
C GLY A 354 -1.59 -12.35 24.79
N ARG A 355 -1.16 -11.96 23.57
CA ARG A 355 -1.54 -12.57 22.29
C ARG A 355 -0.48 -13.52 21.75
N LYS A 356 0.38 -14.09 22.61
CA LYS A 356 1.46 -15.01 22.21
C LYS A 356 0.96 -16.21 21.39
N LYS A 357 -0.18 -16.80 21.75
CA LYS A 357 -0.75 -17.93 21.00
C LYS A 357 -1.11 -17.55 19.56
N ASP A 358 -1.59 -16.32 19.34
CA ASP A 358 -1.85 -15.84 17.98
C ASP A 358 -0.55 -15.68 17.21
N PHE A 359 0.48 -15.13 17.83
CA PHE A 359 1.80 -15.01 17.20
C PHE A 359 2.39 -16.38 16.83
N ASP A 360 2.26 -17.38 17.72
CA ASP A 360 2.72 -18.75 17.45
C ASP A 360 1.96 -19.37 16.25
N PHE A 361 0.65 -19.10 16.11
CA PHE A 361 -0.15 -19.48 14.94
C PHE A 361 0.35 -18.84 13.63
N TYR A 362 0.64 -17.52 13.63
CA TYR A 362 1.24 -16.88 12.46
C TYR A 362 2.62 -17.47 12.11
N ASN A 363 3.44 -17.78 13.10
CA ASN A 363 4.72 -18.45 12.91
C ASN A 363 4.58 -19.85 12.30
N ALA A 364 3.56 -20.61 12.71
CA ALA A 364 3.28 -21.93 12.15
C ALA A 364 2.89 -21.81 10.65
N ILE A 365 2.03 -20.85 10.28
CA ILE A 365 1.70 -20.60 8.88
C ILE A 365 2.96 -20.21 8.09
N GLU A 366 3.77 -19.27 8.59
CA GLU A 366 5.01 -18.81 7.92
C GLU A 366 5.96 -19.99 7.64
N ARG A 367 6.05 -20.94 8.55
CA ARG A 367 6.91 -22.13 8.44
C ARG A 367 6.34 -23.19 7.49
N LEU A 368 5.04 -23.44 7.54
CA LEU A 368 4.40 -24.53 6.80
C LEU A 368 3.98 -24.14 5.38
N ALA A 369 3.54 -22.91 5.16
CA ALA A 369 3.04 -22.48 3.87
C ALA A 369 4.06 -22.61 2.71
N PRO A 370 5.35 -22.25 2.87
CA PRO A 370 6.34 -22.50 1.83
C PRO A 370 6.48 -23.96 1.44
N GLN A 371 6.40 -24.88 2.41
CA GLN A 371 6.48 -26.33 2.18
C GLN A 371 5.28 -26.79 1.34
N VAL A 372 4.07 -26.40 1.73
CA VAL A 372 2.83 -26.75 1.01
C VAL A 372 2.86 -26.21 -0.43
N ILE A 373 3.29 -24.94 -0.61
CA ILE A 373 3.37 -24.33 -1.94
C ILE A 373 4.41 -25.05 -2.80
N ALA A 374 5.57 -25.40 -2.24
CA ALA A 374 6.61 -26.13 -2.96
C ALA A 374 6.12 -27.53 -3.39
N GLU A 375 5.50 -28.29 -2.49
CA GLU A 375 4.96 -29.62 -2.76
C GLU A 375 3.88 -29.59 -3.86
N LYS A 376 2.94 -28.63 -3.77
CA LYS A 376 1.77 -28.58 -4.67
C LYS A 376 2.04 -27.92 -6.02
N ARG A 377 2.93 -26.94 -6.09
CA ARG A 377 3.18 -26.16 -7.30
C ARG A 377 4.54 -26.41 -7.94
N HIS A 378 5.34 -27.30 -7.37
CA HIS A 378 6.70 -27.57 -7.82
C HIS A 378 7.57 -26.30 -7.93
N ILE A 379 7.35 -25.34 -7.03
CA ILE A 379 8.10 -24.07 -6.98
C ILE A 379 9.23 -24.22 -5.96
N TYR A 380 10.43 -24.47 -6.43
CA TYR A 380 11.62 -24.65 -5.58
C TYR A 380 12.46 -23.38 -5.41
N LYS A 381 12.00 -22.24 -5.94
CA LYS A 381 12.72 -20.95 -5.85
C LYS A 381 12.63 -20.28 -4.47
N GLY A 382 11.93 -20.87 -3.53
CA GLY A 382 11.58 -20.25 -2.26
C GLY A 382 10.31 -19.39 -2.37
N VAL A 383 9.54 -19.38 -1.29
CA VAL A 383 8.37 -18.51 -1.07
C VAL A 383 8.49 -17.98 0.33
N SER A 384 8.50 -16.67 0.50
CA SER A 384 8.60 -16.00 1.80
C SER A 384 7.34 -15.21 2.11
N THR A 385 7.14 -14.93 3.39
CA THR A 385 6.17 -13.93 3.83
C THR A 385 6.55 -12.54 3.30
N ASN A 386 5.54 -11.76 2.94
CA ASN A 386 5.69 -10.34 2.64
C ASN A 386 5.25 -9.49 3.86
N VAL A 387 5.44 -8.17 3.79
CA VAL A 387 5.13 -7.26 4.90
C VAL A 387 3.65 -7.31 5.32
N ASP A 388 2.74 -7.61 4.37
CA ASP A 388 1.30 -7.65 4.62
C ASP A 388 0.89 -8.83 5.51
N PHE A 389 1.71 -9.89 5.58
CA PHE A 389 1.45 -11.05 6.43
C PHE A 389 1.35 -10.68 7.91
N TYR A 390 2.22 -9.80 8.40
CA TYR A 390 2.24 -9.39 9.80
C TYR A 390 1.51 -8.07 10.07
N SER A 391 1.38 -7.19 9.07
CA SER A 391 0.83 -5.84 9.30
C SER A 391 -0.64 -5.87 9.73
N GLY A 392 -1.46 -6.77 9.16
CA GLY A 392 -2.85 -6.93 9.58
C GLY A 392 -2.97 -7.38 11.04
N PHE A 393 -2.12 -8.31 11.46
CA PHE A 393 -2.09 -8.78 12.85
C PHE A 393 -1.66 -7.67 13.83
N VAL A 394 -0.66 -6.86 13.46
CA VAL A 394 -0.27 -5.68 14.26
C VAL A 394 -1.42 -4.70 14.39
N TYR A 395 -2.07 -4.35 13.29
CA TYR A 395 -3.20 -3.41 13.32
C TYR A 395 -4.35 -3.95 14.18
N ASN A 396 -4.62 -5.26 14.12
CA ASN A 396 -5.58 -5.89 15.01
C ASN A 396 -5.18 -5.80 16.50
N MET A 397 -3.91 -6.03 16.83
CA MET A 397 -3.42 -5.88 18.21
C MET A 397 -3.42 -4.42 18.71
N LEU A 398 -3.38 -3.46 17.81
CA LEU A 398 -3.48 -2.02 18.09
C LEU A 398 -4.95 -1.53 18.13
N ASP A 399 -5.93 -2.43 18.02
CA ASP A 399 -7.36 -2.12 17.94
C ASP A 399 -7.70 -1.14 16.81
N ILE A 400 -6.95 -1.21 15.70
CA ILE A 400 -7.21 -0.45 14.50
C ILE A 400 -8.29 -1.18 13.70
N PRO A 401 -9.40 -0.50 13.34
CA PRO A 401 -10.46 -1.09 12.51
C PRO A 401 -9.95 -1.53 11.13
N VAL A 402 -10.50 -2.63 10.61
CA VAL A 402 -10.07 -3.21 9.33
C VAL A 402 -10.25 -2.25 8.15
N GLU A 403 -11.24 -1.37 8.22
CA GLU A 403 -11.48 -0.32 7.22
C GLU A 403 -10.32 0.67 7.10
N LEU A 404 -9.51 0.82 8.15
CA LEU A 404 -8.33 1.70 8.18
C LEU A 404 -7.03 1.03 7.70
N TYR A 405 -6.99 -0.28 7.44
CA TYR A 405 -5.74 -0.97 7.08
C TYR A 405 -5.10 -0.39 5.81
N THR A 406 -5.85 -0.28 4.73
CA THR A 406 -5.36 0.33 3.49
C THR A 406 -5.14 1.85 3.61
N PRO A 407 -6.03 2.64 4.26
CA PRO A 407 -5.75 4.05 4.56
C PRO A 407 -4.46 4.30 5.36
N ILE A 408 -4.14 3.48 6.37
CA ILE A 408 -2.87 3.61 7.12
C ILE A 408 -1.67 3.29 6.22
N PHE A 409 -1.81 2.30 5.33
CA PHE A 409 -0.80 2.06 4.31
C PHE A 409 -0.59 3.31 3.42
N ALA A 410 -1.68 4.00 3.04
CA ALA A 410 -1.59 5.26 2.28
C ALA A 410 -0.94 6.38 3.08
N VAL A 411 -1.23 6.50 4.39
CA VAL A 411 -0.58 7.47 5.30
C VAL A 411 0.94 7.30 5.30
N ALA A 412 1.41 6.06 5.25
CA ALA A 412 2.84 5.80 5.13
C ALA A 412 3.37 6.09 3.72
N ARG A 413 2.70 5.57 2.70
CA ARG A 413 3.16 5.57 1.32
C ARG A 413 3.14 6.95 0.65
N ILE A 414 2.35 7.91 1.16
CA ILE A 414 2.34 9.29 0.64
C ILE A 414 3.74 9.92 0.64
N VAL A 415 4.61 9.55 1.59
CA VAL A 415 6.00 10.02 1.65
C VAL A 415 6.79 9.51 0.44
N GLY A 416 6.71 8.19 0.16
CA GLY A 416 7.35 7.60 -1.01
C GLY A 416 6.82 8.19 -2.33
N TRP A 417 5.50 8.36 -2.46
CA TRP A 417 4.92 9.02 -3.62
C TRP A 417 5.42 10.46 -3.78
N SER A 418 5.48 11.22 -2.69
CA SER A 418 6.00 12.59 -2.70
C SER A 418 7.47 12.64 -3.14
N ALA A 419 8.31 11.76 -2.61
CA ALA A 419 9.72 11.66 -3.01
C ALA A 419 9.85 11.35 -4.51
N HIS A 420 9.10 10.36 -5.01
CA HIS A 420 9.11 10.00 -6.44
C HIS A 420 8.53 11.09 -7.33
N ARG A 421 7.52 11.86 -6.86
CA ARG A 421 7.03 13.04 -7.56
C ARG A 421 8.11 14.11 -7.69
N MET A 422 8.77 14.45 -6.57
CA MET A 422 9.83 15.46 -6.59
C MET A 422 11.00 15.03 -7.49
N GLU A 423 11.41 13.75 -7.43
CA GLU A 423 12.44 13.22 -8.33
C GLU A 423 12.04 13.33 -9.80
N GLU A 424 10.78 13.03 -10.14
CA GLU A 424 10.23 13.14 -11.48
C GLU A 424 10.24 14.60 -11.98
N LEU A 425 9.78 15.54 -11.14
CA LEU A 425 9.76 16.97 -11.47
C LEU A 425 11.15 17.56 -11.69
N VAL A 426 12.17 17.08 -10.97
CA VAL A 426 13.55 17.56 -11.10
C VAL A 426 14.22 17.02 -12.37
N ASN A 427 13.88 15.81 -12.82
CA ASN A 427 14.67 15.09 -13.84
C ASN A 427 13.97 14.91 -15.18
N VAL A 428 12.64 15.09 -15.26
CA VAL A 428 11.87 14.70 -16.44
C VAL A 428 11.42 15.87 -17.27
N ASP A 429 11.73 15.80 -18.55
CA ASP A 429 11.28 16.71 -19.60
C ASP A 429 10.29 16.05 -20.59
N LYS A 430 9.94 14.78 -20.37
CA LYS A 430 9.12 13.98 -21.29
C LYS A 430 8.00 13.24 -20.56
N ILE A 431 6.83 13.23 -21.19
CA ILE A 431 5.71 12.40 -20.74
C ILE A 431 6.02 10.91 -20.88
N ILE A 432 5.72 10.11 -19.85
CA ILE A 432 5.83 8.66 -19.89
C ILE A 432 4.73 8.11 -20.81
N ARG A 433 5.13 7.61 -21.96
CA ARG A 433 4.22 7.16 -23.02
C ARG A 433 4.74 5.87 -23.68
N PRO A 434 4.38 4.69 -23.14
CA PRO A 434 4.71 3.42 -23.77
C PRO A 434 3.98 3.25 -25.11
N ALA A 435 4.55 2.45 -26.01
CA ALA A 435 3.91 2.07 -27.28
C ALA A 435 2.93 0.91 -27.08
N TYR A 436 1.86 0.90 -27.87
CA TYR A 436 0.94 -0.22 -27.99
C TYR A 436 0.80 -0.63 -29.45
N GLU A 437 0.88 -1.93 -29.72
CA GLU A 437 0.69 -2.51 -31.06
C GLU A 437 -0.79 -2.82 -31.30
N SER A 438 -1.33 -2.33 -32.41
CA SER A 438 -2.71 -2.65 -32.82
C SER A 438 -2.75 -3.97 -33.59
N ILE A 439 -3.61 -4.88 -33.15
CA ILE A 439 -3.84 -6.16 -33.84
C ILE A 439 -5.08 -6.11 -34.76
N MET A 440 -5.75 -4.96 -34.83
CA MET A 440 -6.93 -4.77 -35.69
C MET A 440 -6.53 -4.51 -37.14
N GLN A 441 -7.20 -5.19 -38.07
CA GLN A 441 -7.07 -4.90 -39.48
C GLN A 441 -7.80 -3.59 -39.83
N THR A 442 -7.27 -2.86 -40.79
CA THR A 442 -7.92 -1.67 -41.35
C THR A 442 -9.26 -2.06 -41.96
N ARG A 443 -10.30 -1.30 -41.64
CA ARG A 443 -11.66 -1.51 -42.17
C ARG A 443 -12.10 -0.26 -42.90
N GLU A 444 -12.89 -0.47 -43.97
CA GLU A 444 -13.57 0.60 -44.69
C GLU A 444 -14.73 1.12 -43.85
N TYR A 445 -14.87 2.44 -43.75
CA TYR A 445 -16.01 3.05 -43.11
C TYR A 445 -17.24 2.92 -44.02
N LYS A 446 -18.33 2.39 -43.47
CA LYS A 446 -19.64 2.37 -44.15
C LYS A 446 -20.58 3.35 -43.42
N PRO A 447 -21.34 4.18 -44.14
CA PRO A 447 -22.40 5.00 -43.57
C PRO A 447 -23.43 4.15 -42.81
N LEU A 448 -24.18 4.78 -41.89
CA LEU A 448 -25.13 4.05 -41.04
C LEU A 448 -26.19 3.29 -41.86
N GLU A 449 -26.61 3.87 -42.96
CA GLU A 449 -27.61 3.36 -43.89
C GLU A 449 -27.12 2.13 -44.68
N GLU A 450 -25.82 1.85 -44.67
CA GLU A 450 -25.19 0.74 -45.41
C GLU A 450 -24.67 -0.39 -44.50
N ARG A 451 -24.96 -0.32 -43.22
CA ARG A 451 -24.48 -1.30 -42.22
C ARG A 451 -25.45 -2.43 -42.00
#